data_368061b836b3751075e8b7415ce38e90
#
_entry.id   368061b836b3751075e8b7415ce38e90
#
_cell.length_a   1.000
_cell.length_b   1.000
_cell.length_c   1.000
_cell.angle_alpha   90.00
_cell.angle_beta   90.00
_cell.angle_gamma   90.00
#
_symmetry.space_group_name_H-M   'P 1'
#
loop_
_entity.id
_entity.type
_entity.pdbx_description
1 polymer ?
#
loop_
_entity_poly.entity_id
_entity_poly.type
_entity_poly.pdbx_seq_one_letter_code
_entity_poly.pdbx_strand_id
1 'polypeptide(L)'
;MKTKMPEMLSFVSEEAVSRKMTSEEIAAHFGYDKHHFSRKFKEINGFSVVEFLSSLKVEKAIIELDEEVRILDLQEHSGFESSGSFTNTFKKYTGSSPRKYKTEMNDIFYDMKRFENDNKDKSIAHFQENNDSFCNVTIDVPDEFEKGIIFIGLFRTLIPNHMP
;
A
#
# COMPACT_ATOMS: atom_id res chain seq x y z
N MET A 1 2.00 -24.29 -10.51
CA MET A 1 2.16 -22.88 -10.10
C MET A 1 0.85 -22.23 -9.67
N LYS A 2 -0.24 -22.29 -10.45
CA LYS A 2 -1.53 -21.70 -10.01
C LYS A 2 -1.95 -22.13 -8.60
N THR A 3 -1.88 -23.42 -8.29
CA THR A 3 -2.27 -23.98 -6.97
C THR A 3 -1.40 -23.49 -5.80
N LYS A 4 -0.14 -23.11 -6.07
CA LYS A 4 0.81 -22.59 -5.08
C LYS A 4 0.82 -21.03 -5.01
N MET A 5 0.00 -20.36 -5.81
CA MET A 5 0.05 -18.90 -5.88
C MET A 5 -0.37 -18.22 -4.57
N PRO A 6 -1.42 -18.65 -3.86
CA PRO A 6 -1.75 -18.07 -2.55
C PRO A 6 -0.60 -18.21 -1.54
N GLU A 7 0.07 -19.36 -1.49
CA GLU A 7 1.25 -19.60 -0.65
C GLU A 7 2.40 -18.65 -1.02
N MET A 8 2.63 -18.45 -2.32
CA MET A 8 3.66 -17.51 -2.81
C MET A 8 3.36 -16.07 -2.43
N LEU A 9 2.12 -15.63 -2.56
CA LEU A 9 1.71 -14.28 -2.18
C LEU A 9 1.87 -14.05 -0.67
N SER A 10 1.39 -14.99 0.17
CA SER A 10 1.56 -14.95 1.63
C SER A 10 3.05 -14.89 2.02
N PHE A 11 3.88 -15.78 1.45
CA PHE A 11 5.32 -15.77 1.69
C PHE A 11 5.98 -14.44 1.32
N VAL A 12 5.62 -13.86 0.16
CA VAL A 12 6.18 -12.57 -0.27
C VAL A 12 5.76 -11.46 0.68
N SER A 13 4.51 -11.45 1.13
CA SER A 13 3.99 -10.41 2.03
C SER A 13 4.59 -10.50 3.43
N GLU A 14 4.75 -11.71 3.96
CA GLU A 14 5.12 -11.92 5.36
C GLU A 14 6.64 -12.04 5.56
N GLU A 15 7.33 -12.76 4.68
CA GLU A 15 8.73 -13.10 4.87
C GLU A 15 9.69 -12.38 3.92
N ALA A 16 9.38 -12.35 2.60
CA ALA A 16 10.33 -11.86 1.62
C ALA A 16 10.67 -10.37 1.79
N VAL A 17 9.69 -9.56 2.17
CA VAL A 17 9.89 -8.12 2.46
C VAL A 17 10.74 -7.94 3.71
N SER A 18 10.45 -8.67 4.79
CA SER A 18 11.22 -8.62 6.05
C SER A 18 12.67 -9.04 5.84
N ARG A 19 12.90 -10.06 5.01
CA ARG A 19 14.23 -10.58 4.67
C ARG A 19 14.93 -9.79 3.55
N LYS A 20 14.29 -8.76 3.01
CA LYS A 20 14.79 -7.96 1.87
C LYS A 20 15.15 -8.81 0.63
N MET A 21 14.40 -9.88 0.39
CA MET A 21 14.66 -10.82 -0.71
C MET A 21 14.43 -10.19 -2.06
N THR A 22 15.27 -10.57 -3.01
CA THR A 22 15.11 -10.27 -4.44
C THR A 22 14.10 -11.20 -5.10
N SER A 23 13.59 -10.81 -6.27
CA SER A 23 12.70 -11.67 -7.07
C SER A 23 13.35 -13.00 -7.48
N GLU A 24 14.67 -13.04 -7.59
CA GLU A 24 15.45 -14.23 -7.92
C GLU A 24 15.53 -15.19 -6.75
N GLU A 25 15.79 -14.68 -5.54
CA GLU A 25 15.80 -15.49 -4.32
C GLU A 25 14.42 -16.06 -4.01
N ILE A 26 13.34 -15.30 -4.28
CA ILE A 26 11.97 -15.79 -4.16
C ILE A 26 11.71 -16.91 -5.17
N ALA A 27 12.11 -16.75 -6.43
CA ALA A 27 11.96 -17.79 -7.44
C ALA A 27 12.71 -19.07 -7.05
N ALA A 28 13.95 -18.94 -6.57
CA ALA A 28 14.77 -20.04 -6.08
C ALA A 28 14.17 -20.75 -4.87
N HIS A 29 13.59 -20.00 -3.90
CA HIS A 29 12.91 -20.56 -2.75
C HIS A 29 11.78 -21.52 -3.12
N PHE A 30 11.04 -21.19 -4.19
CA PHE A 30 9.97 -22.07 -4.70
C PHE A 30 10.43 -23.08 -5.76
N GLY A 31 11.73 -23.16 -6.03
CA GLY A 31 12.30 -24.10 -7.01
C GLY A 31 12.02 -23.75 -8.47
N TYR A 32 11.87 -22.47 -8.77
CA TYR A 32 11.64 -21.98 -10.15
C TYR A 32 12.84 -21.21 -10.68
N ASP A 33 13.03 -21.29 -12.02
CA ASP A 33 13.87 -20.35 -12.73
C ASP A 33 13.29 -18.94 -12.69
N LYS A 34 14.16 -17.94 -12.55
CA LYS A 34 13.79 -16.52 -12.41
C LYS A 34 12.85 -16.02 -13.52
N HIS A 35 13.18 -16.34 -14.78
CA HIS A 35 12.40 -15.85 -15.92
C HIS A 35 11.04 -16.55 -16.03
N HIS A 36 11.04 -17.86 -15.80
CA HIS A 36 9.81 -18.64 -15.75
C HIS A 36 8.90 -18.15 -14.62
N PHE A 37 9.47 -17.96 -13.44
CA PHE A 37 8.74 -17.45 -12.27
C PHE A 37 8.11 -16.08 -12.56
N SER A 38 8.92 -15.09 -12.98
CA SER A 38 8.45 -13.73 -13.23
C SER A 38 7.32 -13.67 -14.27
N ARG A 39 7.47 -14.42 -15.36
CA ARG A 39 6.45 -14.48 -16.41
C ARG A 39 5.15 -15.09 -15.90
N LYS A 40 5.24 -16.24 -15.22
CA LYS A 40 4.05 -16.95 -14.70
C LYS A 40 3.38 -16.23 -13.55
N PHE A 41 4.16 -15.57 -12.70
CA PHE A 41 3.63 -14.73 -11.63
C PHE A 41 2.78 -13.60 -12.20
N LYS A 42 3.31 -12.87 -13.21
CA LYS A 42 2.59 -11.80 -13.88
C LYS A 42 1.37 -12.30 -14.66
N GLU A 43 1.47 -13.44 -15.36
CA GLU A 43 0.36 -14.04 -16.10
C GLU A 43 -0.83 -14.40 -15.18
N ILE A 44 -0.55 -14.86 -13.95
CA ILE A 44 -1.59 -15.30 -13.02
C ILE A 44 -2.17 -14.12 -12.22
N ASN A 45 -1.33 -13.17 -11.79
CA ASN A 45 -1.75 -12.11 -10.88
C ASN A 45 -2.05 -10.77 -11.58
N GLY A 46 -1.66 -10.61 -12.86
CA GLY A 46 -1.81 -9.35 -13.59
C GLY A 46 -0.70 -8.32 -13.31
N PHE A 47 0.15 -8.55 -12.30
CA PHE A 47 1.27 -7.70 -11.91
C PHE A 47 2.55 -8.52 -11.68
N SER A 48 3.71 -7.90 -11.79
CA SER A 48 4.99 -8.56 -11.58
C SER A 48 5.31 -8.71 -10.08
N VAL A 49 6.14 -9.70 -9.74
CA VAL A 49 6.65 -9.88 -8.37
C VAL A 49 7.45 -8.65 -7.89
N VAL A 50 8.15 -7.95 -8.79
CA VAL A 50 8.90 -6.74 -8.46
C VAL A 50 7.95 -5.58 -8.11
N GLU A 51 6.85 -5.42 -8.86
CA GLU A 51 5.81 -4.43 -8.54
C GLU A 51 5.17 -4.76 -7.20
N PHE A 52 4.87 -6.01 -6.93
CA PHE A 52 4.29 -6.45 -5.66
C PHE A 52 5.24 -6.19 -4.48
N LEU A 53 6.50 -6.59 -4.59
CA LEU A 53 7.51 -6.26 -3.56
C LEU A 53 7.64 -4.76 -3.31
N SER A 54 7.61 -3.97 -4.38
CA SER A 54 7.72 -2.51 -4.28
C SER A 54 6.51 -1.89 -3.56
N SER A 55 5.30 -2.39 -3.82
CA SER A 55 4.09 -1.92 -3.11
C SER A 55 4.14 -2.26 -1.63
N LEU A 56 4.55 -3.47 -1.28
CA LEU A 56 4.69 -3.90 0.12
C LEU A 56 5.77 -3.11 0.89
N LYS A 57 6.87 -2.76 0.23
CA LYS A 57 7.90 -1.88 0.82
C LYS A 57 7.36 -0.47 1.08
N VAL A 58 6.55 0.07 0.17
CA VAL A 58 5.89 1.37 0.36
C VAL A 58 4.86 1.29 1.47
N GLU A 59 4.03 0.23 1.50
CA GLU A 59 3.07 0.00 2.58
C GLU A 59 3.75 -0.06 3.94
N LYS A 60 4.86 -0.79 4.06
CA LYS A 60 5.67 -0.82 5.28
C LYS A 60 6.14 0.57 5.69
N ALA A 61 6.64 1.38 4.74
CA ALA A 61 7.05 2.75 5.02
C ALA A 61 5.88 3.64 5.48
N ILE A 62 4.67 3.43 4.96
CA ILE A 62 3.47 4.16 5.38
C ILE A 62 3.05 3.77 6.81
N ILE A 63 3.08 2.48 7.14
CA ILE A 63 2.74 1.98 8.48
C ILE A 63 3.71 2.53 9.54
N GLU A 64 5.00 2.65 9.21
CA GLU A 64 6.03 3.18 10.10
C GLU A 64 6.12 4.72 10.07
N LEU A 65 5.27 5.38 9.29
CA LEU A 65 5.32 6.83 9.11
C LEU A 65 4.68 7.52 10.32
N ASP A 66 5.51 8.11 11.14
CA ASP A 66 5.18 8.85 12.35
C ASP A 66 5.76 10.27 12.27
N GLU A 67 5.27 11.19 13.10
CA GLU A 67 5.75 12.57 13.18
C GLU A 67 7.24 12.66 13.52
N GLU A 68 7.74 11.76 14.33
CA GLU A 68 9.13 11.77 14.82
C GLU A 68 10.11 11.03 13.89
N VAL A 69 9.61 10.12 13.04
CA VAL A 69 10.46 9.27 12.18
C VAL A 69 11.08 10.08 11.05
N ARG A 70 12.39 9.94 10.86
CA ARG A 70 13.08 10.58 9.73
C ARG A 70 12.84 9.78 8.44
N ILE A 71 12.71 10.48 7.33
CA ILE A 71 12.51 9.87 6.00
C ILE A 71 13.65 8.89 5.64
N LEU A 72 14.87 9.15 6.12
CA LEU A 72 16.00 8.27 5.89
C LEU A 72 15.83 6.92 6.63
N ASP A 73 15.31 6.94 7.84
CA ASP A 73 15.05 5.72 8.62
C ASP A 73 13.94 4.89 7.96
N LEU A 74 12.88 5.53 7.47
CA LEU A 74 11.83 4.85 6.69
C LEU A 74 12.37 4.16 5.45
N GLN A 75 13.28 4.80 4.72
CA GLN A 75 13.95 4.20 3.57
C GLN A 75 14.68 2.91 3.95
N GLU A 76 15.47 2.96 5.02
CA GLU A 76 16.29 1.84 5.48
C GLU A 76 15.41 0.68 6.00
N HIS A 77 14.43 0.98 6.85
CA HIS A 77 13.53 0.00 7.44
C HIS A 77 12.64 -0.68 6.39
N SER A 78 12.17 0.08 5.40
CA SER A 78 11.36 -0.49 4.32
C SER A 78 12.16 -1.25 3.25
N GLY A 79 13.50 -1.27 3.37
CA GLY A 79 14.37 -2.09 2.54
C GLY A 79 14.66 -1.51 1.14
N PHE A 80 14.71 -0.19 1.02
CA PHE A 80 15.18 0.48 -0.19
C PHE A 80 16.68 0.76 -0.09
N GLU A 81 17.42 0.45 -1.15
CA GLU A 81 18.89 0.61 -1.21
C GLU A 81 19.33 2.06 -1.36
N SER A 82 18.47 2.93 -1.91
CA SER A 82 18.81 4.35 -2.10
C SER A 82 17.61 5.28 -1.92
N SER A 83 17.88 6.52 -1.49
CA SER A 83 16.86 7.55 -1.30
C SER A 83 16.14 7.93 -2.60
N GLY A 84 16.85 7.87 -3.73
CA GLY A 84 16.25 8.11 -5.05
C GLY A 84 15.23 7.03 -5.42
N SER A 85 15.60 5.75 -5.26
CA SER A 85 14.71 4.62 -5.49
C SER A 85 13.51 4.66 -4.55
N PHE A 86 13.73 4.93 -3.27
CA PHE A 86 12.65 5.11 -2.29
C PHE A 86 11.68 6.20 -2.70
N THR A 87 12.17 7.43 -2.92
CA THR A 87 11.35 8.59 -3.24
C THR A 87 10.53 8.38 -4.51
N ASN A 88 11.16 7.86 -5.58
CA ASN A 88 10.50 7.62 -6.85
C ASN A 88 9.42 6.53 -6.74
N THR A 89 9.74 5.43 -6.06
CA THR A 89 8.79 4.34 -5.86
C THR A 89 7.65 4.76 -4.95
N PHE A 90 7.95 5.43 -3.86
CA PHE A 90 6.94 5.95 -2.95
C PHE A 90 5.98 6.90 -3.68
N LYS A 91 6.52 7.86 -4.46
CA LYS A 91 5.70 8.77 -5.26
C LYS A 91 4.87 8.04 -6.32
N LYS A 92 5.40 6.97 -6.92
CA LYS A 92 4.65 6.14 -7.88
C LYS A 92 3.40 5.53 -7.25
N TYR A 93 3.48 5.08 -5.99
CA TYR A 93 2.37 4.38 -5.31
C TYR A 93 1.46 5.29 -4.48
N THR A 94 1.93 6.48 -4.08
CA THR A 94 1.16 7.38 -3.21
C THR A 94 0.77 8.71 -3.88
N GLY A 95 1.30 8.99 -5.06
CA GLY A 95 1.09 10.26 -5.77
C GLY A 95 1.97 11.40 -5.27
N SER A 96 2.52 11.34 -4.06
CA SER A 96 3.35 12.39 -3.48
C SER A 96 4.70 11.88 -2.94
N SER A 97 5.64 12.79 -2.69
CA SER A 97 6.93 12.40 -2.08
C SER A 97 6.71 11.98 -0.61
N PRO A 98 7.60 11.14 -0.02
CA PRO A 98 7.46 10.71 1.38
C PRO A 98 7.29 11.87 2.36
N ARG A 99 8.04 12.96 2.14
CA ARG A 99 7.97 14.15 3.00
C ARG A 99 6.63 14.87 2.89
N LYS A 100 6.13 15.05 1.67
CA LYS A 100 4.83 15.68 1.41
C LYS A 100 3.70 14.82 1.96
N TYR A 101 3.75 13.53 1.71
CA TYR A 101 2.78 12.55 2.22
C TYR A 101 2.70 12.59 3.76
N LYS A 102 3.86 12.64 4.43
CA LYS A 102 3.92 12.77 5.90
C LYS A 102 3.18 14.01 6.39
N THR A 103 3.37 15.16 5.73
CA THR A 103 2.66 16.40 6.10
C THR A 103 1.15 16.28 5.87
N GLU A 104 0.74 15.76 4.72
CA GLU A 104 -0.68 15.57 4.38
C GLU A 104 -1.39 14.59 5.33
N MET A 105 -0.71 13.51 5.74
CA MET A 105 -1.26 12.56 6.72
C MET A 105 -1.41 13.17 8.11
N ASN A 106 -0.47 14.02 8.53
CA ASN A 106 -0.58 14.72 9.80
C ASN A 106 -1.78 15.67 9.81
N ASP A 107 -2.03 16.39 8.72
CA ASP A 107 -3.19 17.27 8.58
C ASP A 107 -4.51 16.45 8.69
N ILE A 108 -4.59 15.31 7.97
CA ILE A 108 -5.75 14.40 8.04
C ILE A 108 -5.93 13.87 9.47
N PHE A 109 -4.86 13.45 10.12
CA PHE A 109 -4.91 12.90 11.48
C PHE A 109 -5.34 13.97 12.50
N TYR A 110 -4.92 15.23 12.30
CA TYR A 110 -5.36 16.34 13.13
C TYR A 110 -6.85 16.62 12.94
N ASP A 111 -7.32 16.63 11.70
CA ASP A 111 -8.74 16.81 11.39
C ASP A 111 -9.61 15.67 11.93
N MET A 112 -9.11 14.43 11.89
CA MET A 112 -9.76 13.27 12.48
C MET A 112 -9.93 13.41 14.01
N LYS A 113 -8.85 13.79 14.72
CA LYS A 113 -8.91 14.05 16.17
C LYS A 113 -9.90 15.17 16.52
N ARG A 114 -9.93 16.21 15.69
CA ARG A 114 -10.88 17.30 15.84
C ARG A 114 -12.32 16.81 15.63
N PHE A 115 -12.54 15.94 14.64
CA PHE A 115 -13.84 15.35 14.37
C PHE A 115 -14.32 14.44 15.52
N GLU A 116 -13.46 13.62 16.10
CA GLU A 116 -13.77 12.79 17.24
C GLU A 116 -14.21 13.61 18.46
N ASN A 117 -13.58 14.77 18.68
CA ASN A 117 -13.90 15.65 19.80
C ASN A 117 -15.18 16.45 19.61
N ASP A 118 -15.56 16.80 18.38
CA ASP A 118 -16.70 17.66 18.07
C ASP A 118 -18.08 16.97 18.14
N ASN A 119 -18.13 15.65 18.32
CA ASN A 119 -19.34 14.82 18.50
C ASN A 119 -20.48 15.08 17.48
N LYS A 120 -20.15 15.56 16.28
CA LYS A 120 -21.13 15.87 15.24
C LYS A 120 -21.07 14.84 14.14
N ASP A 121 -22.22 14.22 13.85
CA ASP A 121 -22.43 13.39 12.65
C ASP A 121 -22.20 14.24 11.38
N LYS A 122 -20.97 14.27 10.91
CA LYS A 122 -20.61 14.89 9.64
C LYS A 122 -20.00 13.85 8.72
N SER A 123 -20.69 13.54 7.64
CA SER A 123 -20.07 12.87 6.51
C SER A 123 -19.23 13.89 5.73
N ILE A 124 -17.90 13.74 5.74
CA ILE A 124 -17.01 14.53 4.87
C ILE A 124 -16.81 13.69 3.61
N ALA A 125 -17.42 14.09 2.52
CA ALA A 125 -17.18 13.49 1.22
C ALA A 125 -16.24 14.40 0.42
N HIS A 126 -15.01 13.97 0.20
CA HIS A 126 -14.13 14.56 -0.80
C HIS A 126 -14.39 13.91 -2.15
N PHE A 127 -15.13 14.58 -3.01
CA PHE A 127 -15.32 14.18 -4.39
C PHE A 127 -14.29 14.86 -5.29
N GLN A 128 -13.42 14.10 -5.95
CA GLN A 128 -12.82 14.57 -7.19
C GLN A 128 -13.84 14.29 -8.31
N GLU A 129 -14.51 15.34 -8.76
CA GLU A 129 -15.38 15.25 -9.94
C GLU A 129 -14.54 14.95 -11.17
N ASN A 130 -14.64 13.75 -11.68
CA ASN A 130 -14.27 13.42 -13.05
C ASN A 130 -15.23 12.38 -13.62
N ASN A 131 -16.17 12.87 -14.42
CA ASN A 131 -16.96 12.20 -15.47
C ASN A 131 -17.81 10.97 -15.10
N ASP A 132 -19.10 11.10 -15.34
CA ASP A 132 -20.14 10.15 -15.83
C ASP A 132 -20.13 8.66 -15.39
N SER A 133 -19.18 8.22 -14.58
CA SER A 133 -19.14 6.88 -14.03
C SER A 133 -19.27 6.93 -12.51
N PHE A 134 -20.31 6.31 -11.98
CA PHE A 134 -20.50 6.18 -10.53
C PHE A 134 -20.42 4.71 -10.11
N CYS A 135 -19.96 4.48 -8.91
CA CYS A 135 -19.94 3.18 -8.27
C CYS A 135 -20.72 3.28 -6.96
N ASN A 136 -21.68 2.38 -6.76
CA ASN A 136 -22.38 2.26 -5.49
C ASN A 136 -21.64 1.27 -4.60
N VAL A 137 -21.21 1.70 -3.44
CA VAL A 137 -20.57 0.85 -2.43
C VAL A 137 -21.50 0.75 -1.23
N THR A 138 -21.88 -0.47 -0.87
CA THR A 138 -22.63 -0.76 0.36
C THR A 138 -21.65 -1.29 1.39
N ILE A 139 -21.66 -0.72 2.58
CA ILE A 139 -20.79 -1.14 3.68
C ILE A 139 -21.68 -1.67 4.79
N ASP A 140 -21.55 -2.95 5.11
CA ASP A 140 -22.17 -3.56 6.26
C ASP A 140 -21.23 -3.39 7.45
N VAL A 141 -21.65 -2.58 8.41
CA VAL A 141 -20.89 -2.32 9.63
C VAL A 141 -21.42 -3.25 10.73
N PRO A 142 -20.55 -3.99 11.46
CA PRO A 142 -21.01 -4.80 12.58
C PRO A 142 -21.76 -3.99 13.64
N ASP A 143 -22.78 -4.58 14.26
CA ASP A 143 -23.62 -3.91 15.27
C ASP A 143 -22.83 -3.42 16.49
N GLU A 144 -21.65 -4.04 16.75
CA GLU A 144 -20.74 -3.66 17.82
C GLU A 144 -19.90 -2.41 17.50
N PHE A 145 -19.96 -1.92 16.26
CA PHE A 145 -19.20 -0.75 15.82
C PHE A 145 -19.93 0.54 16.23
N GLU A 146 -19.64 1.01 17.43
CA GLU A 146 -20.30 2.20 17.98
C GLU A 146 -19.80 3.51 17.38
N LYS A 147 -18.49 3.61 17.03
CA LYS A 147 -17.86 4.85 16.52
C LYS A 147 -16.57 4.56 15.78
N GLY A 148 -16.34 5.25 14.65
CA GLY A 148 -15.09 5.13 13.89
C GLY A 148 -15.12 5.87 12.57
N ILE A 149 -14.03 5.73 11.81
CA ILE A 149 -13.88 6.33 10.47
C ILE A 149 -13.61 5.21 9.48
N ILE A 150 -14.34 5.23 8.38
CA ILE A 150 -14.20 4.28 7.29
C ILE A 150 -13.60 4.99 6.08
N PHE A 151 -12.45 4.52 5.61
CA PHE A 151 -11.83 5.00 4.38
C PHE A 151 -12.15 4.05 3.24
N ILE A 152 -12.62 4.61 2.13
CA ILE A 152 -12.94 3.85 0.92
C ILE A 152 -12.13 4.42 -0.22
N GLY A 153 -11.42 3.56 -0.96
CA GLY A 153 -10.66 3.93 -2.14
C GLY A 153 -10.99 3.03 -3.33
N LEU A 154 -11.10 3.63 -4.51
CA LEU A 154 -11.19 2.92 -5.78
C LEU A 154 -9.85 3.06 -6.51
N PHE A 155 -9.24 1.96 -6.89
CA PHE A 155 -7.94 1.93 -7.54
C PHE A 155 -8.05 1.44 -8.98
N ARG A 156 -7.34 2.08 -9.90
CA ARG A 156 -7.29 1.69 -11.32
C ARG A 156 -6.42 0.46 -11.57
N THR A 157 -5.59 0.10 -10.61
CA THR A 157 -4.63 -1.01 -10.70
C THR A 157 -4.98 -2.11 -9.72
N LEU A 158 -4.57 -3.36 -10.04
CA LEU A 158 -4.75 -4.52 -9.16
C LEU A 158 -3.95 -4.43 -7.85
N ILE A 159 -2.92 -3.61 -7.83
CA ILE A 159 -2.18 -3.27 -6.62
C ILE A 159 -2.66 -1.90 -6.16
N PRO A 160 -3.22 -1.77 -4.95
CA PRO A 160 -3.54 -0.48 -4.37
C PRO A 160 -2.31 0.42 -4.36
N ASN A 161 -2.44 1.61 -4.87
CA ASN A 161 -1.33 2.56 -4.98
C ASN A 161 -1.51 3.79 -4.09
N HIS A 162 -2.26 3.68 -3.01
CA HIS A 162 -2.48 4.75 -2.02
C HIS A 162 -2.66 6.17 -2.61
N MET A 163 -3.03 6.24 -3.90
CA MET A 163 -3.44 7.48 -4.55
C MET A 163 -4.96 7.54 -4.47
N PRO A 164 -5.50 8.64 -3.97
CA PRO A 164 -6.93 8.90 -3.98
C PRO A 164 -7.48 8.98 -5.41
#